data_c788ffa06223a75f29570c2b7d868b89
#
_entry.id   c788ffa06223a75f29570c2b7d868b89
#
_cell.length_a   1.000
_cell.length_b   1.000
_cell.length_c   1.000
_cell.angle_alpha   90.00
_cell.angle_beta   90.00
_cell.angle_gamma   90.00
#
_symmetry.space_group_name_H-M   'P 1'
#
loop_
_entity.id
_entity.type
_entity.pdbx_description
1 polymer ?
#
loop_
_entity_poly.entity_id
_entity_poly.type
_entity_poly.pdbx_seq_one_letter_code
_entity_poly.pdbx_strand_id
1 'polypeptide(L)'
;MKKDPRIMLDCSAIAKGFGVDAVARLLERKGIKNYMVDIGGEVVVRGKNSKMNAWRIGINKPVDDSLSVNQKLQTVLAISDVGMATSGNYRNFYYKGGKKYAHTIDPRTGYPVQHSIL
;
A
#
# COMPACT_ATOMS: atom_id res chain seq x y z
N MET A 1 -8.32 -27.88 -7.39
CA MET A 1 -9.27 -27.88 -8.53
C MET A 1 -10.36 -26.85 -8.26
N LYS A 2 -10.67 -25.95 -9.20
CA LYS A 2 -11.76 -24.96 -9.02
C LYS A 2 -13.11 -25.68 -9.00
N LYS A 3 -14.00 -25.33 -8.07
CA LYS A 3 -15.40 -25.82 -8.05
C LYS A 3 -16.24 -25.18 -9.17
N ASP A 4 -15.95 -23.93 -9.52
CA ASP A 4 -16.60 -23.20 -10.63
C ASP A 4 -15.48 -22.61 -11.52
N PRO A 5 -15.47 -22.89 -12.83
CA PRO A 5 -14.44 -22.41 -13.74
C PRO A 5 -14.45 -20.88 -13.90
N ARG A 6 -15.56 -20.20 -13.60
CA ARG A 6 -15.70 -18.75 -13.69
C ARG A 6 -15.02 -17.99 -12.54
N ILE A 7 -14.70 -18.67 -11.41
CA ILE A 7 -14.00 -18.07 -10.29
C ILE A 7 -12.59 -17.67 -10.73
N MET A 8 -12.23 -16.42 -10.52
CA MET A 8 -10.88 -15.90 -10.68
C MET A 8 -10.26 -15.62 -9.30
N LEU A 9 -8.97 -15.93 -9.17
CA LEU A 9 -8.19 -15.56 -8.00
C LEU A 9 -7.42 -14.30 -8.32
N ASP A 10 -7.47 -13.33 -7.42
CA ASP A 10 -6.70 -12.10 -7.47
C ASP A 10 -5.83 -12.01 -6.21
N CYS A 11 -4.53 -11.83 -6.41
CA CYS A 11 -3.54 -11.72 -5.34
C CYS A 11 -3.15 -10.27 -5.02
N SER A 12 -3.81 -9.27 -5.57
CA SER A 12 -3.44 -7.85 -5.43
C SER A 12 -3.39 -7.39 -3.98
N ALA A 13 -4.22 -7.98 -3.10
CA ALA A 13 -4.22 -7.67 -1.67
C ALA A 13 -2.94 -8.09 -0.92
N ILE A 14 -2.17 -9.03 -1.47
CA ILE A 14 -0.98 -9.58 -0.79
C ILE A 14 0.30 -9.49 -1.63
N ALA A 15 0.18 -9.28 -2.95
CA ALA A 15 1.30 -9.39 -3.88
C ALA A 15 2.40 -8.37 -3.60
N LYS A 16 2.05 -7.12 -3.29
CA LYS A 16 3.02 -6.07 -3.01
C LYS A 16 3.77 -6.33 -1.71
N GLY A 17 3.05 -6.67 -0.62
CA GLY A 17 3.66 -7.02 0.66
C GLY A 17 4.57 -8.24 0.55
N PHE A 18 4.14 -9.28 -0.17
CA PHE A 18 4.99 -10.44 -0.46
C PHE A 18 6.25 -10.05 -1.25
N GLY A 19 6.11 -9.17 -2.24
CA GLY A 19 7.24 -8.67 -3.03
C GLY A 19 8.25 -7.92 -2.18
N VAL A 20 7.78 -7.01 -1.32
CA VAL A 20 8.62 -6.29 -0.35
C VAL A 20 9.40 -7.26 0.55
N ASP A 21 8.73 -8.26 1.12
CA ASP A 21 9.34 -9.27 1.96
C ASP A 21 10.36 -10.14 1.21
N ALA A 22 10.09 -10.49 -0.06
CA ALA A 22 10.99 -11.27 -0.88
C ALA A 22 12.31 -10.52 -1.12
N VAL A 23 12.23 -9.22 -1.43
CA VAL A 23 13.41 -8.36 -1.61
C VAL A 23 14.14 -8.18 -0.28
N ALA A 24 13.42 -7.94 0.82
CA ALA A 24 14.01 -7.81 2.14
C ALA A 24 14.84 -9.05 2.51
N ARG A 25 14.25 -10.24 2.38
CA ARG A 25 14.94 -11.52 2.62
C ARG A 25 16.18 -11.71 1.72
N LEU A 26 16.15 -11.21 0.47
CA LEU A 26 17.32 -11.24 -0.41
C LEU A 26 18.43 -10.34 0.13
N LEU A 27 18.12 -9.12 0.56
CA LEU A 27 19.08 -8.19 1.14
C LEU A 27 19.73 -8.76 2.41
N GLU A 28 18.91 -9.36 3.29
CA GLU A 28 19.37 -10.01 4.52
C GLU A 28 20.34 -11.17 4.22
N ARG A 29 20.02 -12.04 3.24
CA ARG A 29 20.93 -13.12 2.81
C ARG A 29 22.25 -12.60 2.24
N LYS A 30 22.27 -11.38 1.72
CA LYS A 30 23.48 -10.70 1.26
C LYS A 30 24.22 -9.95 2.37
N GLY A 31 23.78 -10.05 3.63
CA GLY A 31 24.38 -9.39 4.78
C GLY A 31 24.08 -7.90 4.90
N ILE A 32 23.14 -7.36 4.12
CA ILE A 32 22.75 -5.96 4.17
C ILE A 32 21.80 -5.78 5.38
N LYS A 33 22.24 -4.95 6.34
CA LYS A 33 21.52 -4.75 7.62
C LYS A 33 20.70 -3.46 7.66
N ASN A 34 20.98 -2.51 6.78
CA ASN A 34 20.33 -1.21 6.76
C ASN A 34 19.71 -0.98 5.38
N TYR A 35 18.40 -1.05 5.31
CA TYR A 35 17.68 -0.89 4.04
C TYR A 35 16.24 -0.45 4.24
N MET A 36 15.68 0.12 3.18
CA MET A 36 14.26 0.36 3.00
C MET A 36 13.87 -0.21 1.63
N VAL A 37 12.82 -0.99 1.59
CA VAL A 37 12.18 -1.49 0.37
C VAL A 37 10.76 -0.95 0.32
N ASP A 38 10.41 -0.33 -0.80
CA ASP A 38 9.06 0.19 -1.07
C ASP A 38 8.57 -0.37 -2.41
N ILE A 39 7.40 -0.99 -2.41
CA ILE A 39 6.71 -1.43 -3.62
C ILE A 39 5.28 -0.88 -3.58
N GLY A 40 5.07 0.26 -4.23
CA GLY A 40 3.74 0.86 -4.36
C GLY A 40 3.08 1.22 -3.04
N GLY A 41 3.87 1.63 -2.03
CA GLY A 41 3.42 2.06 -0.71
C GLY A 41 3.41 0.98 0.37
N GLU A 42 3.65 -0.29 0.04
CA GLU A 42 4.01 -1.32 1.00
C GLU A 42 5.52 -1.25 1.26
N VAL A 43 5.89 -1.04 2.51
CA VAL A 43 7.26 -0.72 2.92
C VAL A 43 7.75 -1.70 3.97
N VAL A 44 9.01 -2.11 3.88
CA VAL A 44 9.74 -2.71 4.99
C VAL A 44 11.03 -1.95 5.22
N VAL A 45 11.36 -1.71 6.47
CA VAL A 45 12.61 -1.05 6.88
C VAL A 45 13.37 -1.92 7.87
N ARG A 46 14.69 -1.88 7.77
CA ARG A 46 15.62 -2.47 8.73
C ARG A 46 16.72 -1.50 9.07
N GLY A 47 17.16 -1.58 10.33
CA GLY A 47 18.28 -0.79 10.84
C GLY A 47 18.05 0.71 10.71
N LYS A 48 19.03 1.43 10.24
CA LYS A 48 19.10 2.90 10.22
C LYS A 48 19.32 3.44 8.82
N ASN A 49 18.89 4.67 8.59
CA ASN A 49 19.18 5.39 7.35
C ASN A 49 20.65 5.86 7.27
N SER A 50 21.06 6.48 6.18
CA SER A 50 22.43 6.97 5.96
C SER A 50 22.92 8.01 6.98
N LYS A 51 22.01 8.63 7.74
CA LYS A 51 22.30 9.58 8.82
C LYS A 51 22.29 8.91 10.20
N MET A 52 22.29 7.58 10.26
CA MET A 52 22.22 6.78 11.50
C MET A 52 20.95 7.02 12.35
N ASN A 53 19.89 7.50 11.73
CA ASN A 53 18.58 7.70 12.37
C ASN A 53 17.57 6.64 11.90
N ALA A 54 16.41 6.55 12.57
CA ALA A 54 15.26 5.80 12.10
C ALA A 54 14.83 6.25 10.69
N TRP A 55 14.26 5.34 9.91
CA TRP A 55 13.69 5.64 8.61
C TRP A 55 12.45 6.54 8.76
N ARG A 56 12.33 7.51 7.88
CA ARG A 56 11.20 8.45 7.91
C ARG A 56 10.29 8.20 6.73
N ILE A 57 9.08 7.71 7.01
CA ILE A 57 8.06 7.42 6.02
C ILE A 57 6.96 8.47 6.07
N GLY A 58 6.74 9.14 4.95
CA GLY A 58 5.65 10.09 4.79
C GLY A 58 4.32 9.40 4.50
N ILE A 59 3.28 9.71 5.26
CA ILE A 59 1.91 9.31 4.95
C ILE A 59 1.21 10.49 4.29
N ASN A 60 0.74 10.30 3.06
CA ASN A 60 0.04 11.33 2.32
C ASN A 60 -1.35 11.59 2.92
N LYS A 61 -1.76 12.86 2.90
CA LYS A 61 -3.13 13.22 3.23
C LYS A 61 -4.07 12.59 2.19
N PRO A 62 -5.17 11.94 2.60
CA PRO A 62 -6.16 11.38 1.69
C PRO A 62 -6.99 12.50 1.04
N VAL A 63 -6.47 13.09 -0.02
CA VAL A 63 -7.19 14.05 -0.85
C VAL A 63 -7.61 13.36 -2.15
N ASP A 64 -8.77 13.72 -2.68
CA ASP A 64 -9.24 13.23 -3.97
C ASP A 64 -8.38 13.80 -5.10
N ASP A 65 -7.25 13.17 -5.36
CA ASP A 65 -6.28 13.55 -6.38
C ASP A 65 -5.84 12.30 -7.16
N SER A 66 -6.60 11.97 -8.18
CA SER A 66 -6.33 10.82 -9.06
C SER A 66 -5.02 10.98 -9.86
N LEU A 67 -4.54 12.21 -10.02
CA LEU A 67 -3.30 12.49 -10.75
C LEU A 67 -2.06 12.58 -9.85
N SER A 68 -2.25 12.45 -8.54
CA SER A 68 -1.18 12.53 -7.53
C SER A 68 -0.33 13.80 -7.60
N VAL A 69 -0.92 14.91 -8.04
CA VAL A 69 -0.24 16.20 -8.23
C VAL A 69 0.00 16.92 -6.90
N ASN A 70 -0.92 16.75 -5.94
CA ASN A 70 -0.87 17.40 -4.63
C ASN A 70 -0.47 16.41 -3.53
N GLN A 71 0.82 16.14 -3.39
CA GLN A 71 1.34 15.26 -2.35
C GLN A 71 1.51 16.02 -1.02
N LYS A 72 0.41 16.37 -0.38
CA LYS A 72 0.47 16.93 0.98
C LYS A 72 0.63 15.79 2.00
N LEU A 73 1.70 15.85 2.78
CA LEU A 73 1.90 14.91 3.89
C LEU A 73 0.91 15.19 5.01
N GLN A 74 0.29 14.14 5.53
CA GLN A 74 -0.50 14.17 6.75
C GLN A 74 0.40 14.03 7.96
N THR A 75 1.33 13.09 7.91
CA THR A 75 2.26 12.82 9.00
C THR A 75 3.53 12.16 8.47
N VAL A 76 4.56 12.14 9.31
CA VAL A 76 5.80 11.42 9.06
C VAL A 76 6.07 10.50 10.24
N LEU A 77 6.19 9.21 9.96
CA LEU A 77 6.54 8.20 10.96
C LEU A 77 8.05 7.96 10.94
N ALA A 78 8.65 7.93 12.13
CA ALA A 78 10.03 7.48 12.32
C ALA A 78 10.00 6.03 12.78
N ILE A 79 10.43 5.10 11.93
CA ILE A 79 10.31 3.66 12.15
C ILE A 79 11.61 2.91 11.85
N SER A 80 11.83 1.79 12.53
CA SER A 80 12.94 0.85 12.29
C SER A 80 12.47 -0.57 12.52
N ASP A 81 13.00 -1.51 11.75
CA ASP A 81 12.79 -2.97 11.90
C ASP A 81 11.31 -3.40 11.84
N VAL A 82 10.54 -2.76 10.98
CA VAL A 82 9.09 -2.98 10.85
C VAL A 82 8.64 -2.92 9.39
N GLY A 83 7.53 -3.61 9.09
CA GLY A 83 6.76 -3.44 7.87
C GLY A 83 5.63 -2.43 8.07
N MET A 84 5.29 -1.70 7.01
CA MET A 84 4.16 -0.77 6.97
C MET A 84 3.40 -0.94 5.66
N ALA A 85 2.09 -0.96 5.75
CA ALA A 85 1.19 -0.91 4.61
C ALA A 85 0.11 0.15 4.85
N THR A 86 -0.40 0.75 3.79
CA THR A 86 -1.50 1.71 3.86
C THR A 86 -2.62 1.30 2.94
N SER A 87 -3.85 1.38 3.42
CA SER A 87 -5.05 1.16 2.63
C SER A 87 -5.85 2.45 2.52
N GLY A 88 -6.42 2.71 1.35
CA GLY A 88 -7.26 3.88 1.14
C GLY A 88 -7.92 3.89 -0.24
N ASN A 89 -9.05 4.61 -0.33
CA ASN A 89 -9.88 4.70 -1.53
C ASN A 89 -9.73 6.04 -2.26
N TYR A 90 -8.69 6.83 -1.94
CA TYR A 90 -8.55 8.21 -2.43
C TYR A 90 -7.76 8.34 -3.74
N ARG A 91 -7.10 7.28 -4.22
CA ARG A 91 -6.34 7.30 -5.48
C ARG A 91 -6.99 6.51 -6.59
N ASN A 92 -7.48 5.31 -6.31
CA ASN A 92 -8.05 4.42 -7.31
C ASN A 92 -9.58 4.51 -7.28
N PHE A 93 -10.12 5.50 -8.00
CA PHE A 93 -11.55 5.73 -8.12
C PHE A 93 -11.89 6.31 -9.49
N TYR A 94 -13.17 6.27 -9.84
CA TYR A 94 -13.73 6.97 -11.00
C TYR A 94 -15.08 7.58 -10.65
N TYR A 95 -15.48 8.57 -11.46
CA TYR A 95 -16.82 9.17 -11.37
C TYR A 95 -17.73 8.66 -12.48
N LYS A 96 -18.97 8.31 -12.13
CA LYS A 96 -20.03 7.96 -13.07
C LYS A 96 -21.36 8.57 -12.57
N GLY A 97 -22.00 9.40 -13.40
CA GLY A 97 -23.24 10.07 -13.01
C GLY A 97 -23.10 10.95 -11.76
N GLY A 98 -21.97 11.64 -11.58
CA GLY A 98 -21.69 12.48 -10.39
C GLY A 98 -21.37 11.70 -9.11
N LYS A 99 -21.37 10.37 -9.14
CA LYS A 99 -21.10 9.51 -8.00
C LYS A 99 -19.68 8.92 -8.09
N LYS A 100 -18.94 8.95 -6.98
CA LYS A 100 -17.59 8.37 -6.86
C LYS A 100 -17.69 6.85 -6.64
N TYR A 101 -16.89 6.10 -7.37
CA TYR A 101 -16.75 4.66 -7.23
C TYR A 101 -15.30 4.31 -6.92
N ALA A 102 -15.05 3.80 -5.71
CA ALA A 102 -13.75 3.32 -5.28
C ALA A 102 -13.47 1.91 -5.81
N HIS A 103 -12.20 1.51 -5.80
CA HIS A 103 -11.78 0.17 -6.24
C HIS A 103 -12.11 -0.93 -5.22
N THR A 104 -12.41 -0.58 -3.97
CA THR A 104 -12.75 -1.54 -2.91
C THR A 104 -14.18 -2.03 -3.08
N ILE A 105 -14.33 -3.35 -3.23
CA ILE A 105 -15.62 -4.01 -3.41
C ILE A 105 -16.09 -4.63 -2.09
N ASP A 106 -17.35 -4.39 -1.74
CA ASP A 106 -18.00 -5.10 -0.63
C ASP A 106 -18.31 -6.54 -1.08
N PRO A 107 -17.73 -7.57 -0.46
CA PRO A 107 -17.92 -8.96 -0.89
C PRO A 107 -19.35 -9.46 -0.70
N ARG A 108 -20.18 -8.80 0.12
CA ARG A 108 -21.59 -9.18 0.34
C ARG A 108 -22.48 -8.69 -0.80
N THR A 109 -22.19 -7.53 -1.35
CA THR A 109 -23.02 -6.88 -2.38
C THR A 109 -22.43 -6.99 -3.78
N GLY A 110 -21.12 -7.19 -3.90
CA GLY A 110 -20.38 -7.18 -5.17
C GLY A 110 -20.23 -5.79 -5.77
N TYR A 111 -20.55 -4.73 -5.04
CA TYR A 111 -20.45 -3.34 -5.50
C TYR A 111 -19.37 -2.58 -4.74
N PRO A 112 -18.82 -1.49 -5.33
CA PRO A 112 -17.92 -0.58 -4.64
C PRO A 112 -18.51 -0.05 -3.34
N VAL A 113 -17.71 -0.07 -2.27
CA VAL A 113 -18.13 0.47 -0.97
C VAL A 113 -18.49 1.95 -1.07
N GLN A 114 -19.51 2.37 -0.34
CA GLN A 114 -20.03 3.72 -0.30
C GLN A 114 -20.02 4.21 1.15
N HIS A 115 -18.86 4.65 1.64
CA HIS A 115 -18.74 5.23 2.99
C HIS A 115 -17.73 6.40 2.95
N SER A 116 -17.79 7.23 3.97
CA SER A 116 -16.95 8.43 4.11
C SER A 116 -15.55 8.16 4.71
N ILE A 117 -15.24 6.91 5.04
CA ILE A 117 -13.91 6.52 5.53
C ILE A 117 -12.96 6.46 4.32
N LEU A 118 -11.91 7.23 4.37
CA LEU A 118 -10.86 7.34 3.37
C LEU A 118 -9.68 6.43 3.73
#